data_43dd305afb3729a7f2654d5ccb0eb857
#
_entry.id   43dd305afb3729a7f2654d5ccb0eb857
#
_cell.length_a   1.000
_cell.length_b   1.000
_cell.length_c   1.000
_cell.angle_alpha   90.00
_cell.angle_beta   90.00
_cell.angle_gamma   90.00
#
_symmetry.space_group_name_H-M   'P 1'
#
loop_
_entity.id
_entity.type
_entity.pdbx_description
1 polymer ?
#
loop_
_entity_poly.entity_id
_entity_poly.type
_entity_poly.pdbx_seq_one_letter_code
_entity_poly.pdbx_strand_id
1 'polypeptide(L)'
;MQVKMMGAALALTLSASAIAQTPPPPPPPEAKTSAMPYVMAAGASDQFEIQSSQIALQKAPDAATRKYAQMLIKHHQKTTAATTKAATKAGMTPMPPMPDPGAAASIAELNAASPADFDRVYYGQQVPAHQAALDLHQSYASGGDQAPLRMSAKAAVPIVRQHLVVAQKMMAMPMGKTSGM
;
A
#
# COMPACT_ATOMS: atom_id res chain seq x y z
N MET A 1 -2.21 69.04 -9.09
CA MET A 1 -3.21 68.03 -8.60
C MET A 1 -2.74 66.67 -9.02
N GLN A 2 -2.06 65.92 -8.11
CA GLN A 2 -1.53 64.58 -8.40
C GLN A 2 -2.49 63.57 -7.81
N VAL A 3 -3.06 62.72 -8.67
CA VAL A 3 -3.92 61.59 -8.28
C VAL A 3 -3.03 60.39 -8.02
N LYS A 4 -2.90 59.96 -6.74
CA LYS A 4 -2.25 58.71 -6.35
C LYS A 4 -3.21 57.56 -6.63
N MET A 5 -2.90 56.73 -7.63
CA MET A 5 -3.55 55.44 -7.80
C MET A 5 -2.99 54.41 -6.76
N MET A 6 -3.83 54.04 -5.80
CA MET A 6 -3.57 52.92 -4.91
C MET A 6 -3.96 51.61 -5.63
N GLY A 7 -2.96 50.85 -6.06
CA GLY A 7 -3.18 49.52 -6.58
C GLY A 7 -3.41 48.55 -5.42
N ALA A 8 -4.61 47.98 -5.32
CA ALA A 8 -4.91 46.89 -4.40
C ALA A 8 -4.39 45.58 -5.00
N ALA A 9 -3.35 45.01 -4.38
CA ALA A 9 -2.88 43.67 -4.72
C ALA A 9 -3.83 42.64 -4.08
N LEU A 10 -4.60 41.97 -4.90
CA LEU A 10 -5.46 40.86 -4.47
C LEU A 10 -4.56 39.61 -4.29
N ALA A 11 -4.22 39.26 -3.05
CA ALA A 11 -3.51 38.05 -2.71
C ALA A 11 -4.49 36.87 -2.84
N LEU A 12 -4.36 36.09 -3.92
CA LEU A 12 -5.05 34.79 -4.07
C LEU A 12 -4.39 33.78 -3.13
N THR A 13 -5.01 33.52 -1.98
CA THR A 13 -4.61 32.40 -1.12
C THR A 13 -5.12 31.09 -1.76
N LEU A 14 -4.23 30.35 -2.41
CA LEU A 14 -4.51 28.96 -2.78
C LEU A 14 -4.62 28.15 -1.48
N SER A 15 -5.84 27.87 -1.07
CA SER A 15 -6.10 26.85 -0.05
C SER A 15 -5.78 25.49 -0.66
N ALA A 16 -4.63 24.90 -0.29
CA ALA A 16 -4.35 23.51 -0.59
C ALA A 16 -5.36 22.64 0.18
N SER A 17 -6.36 22.14 -0.51
CA SER A 17 -7.26 21.13 0.05
C SER A 17 -6.42 19.90 0.42
N ALA A 18 -6.35 19.59 1.70
CA ALA A 18 -5.76 18.34 2.16
C ALA A 18 -6.62 17.19 1.58
N ILE A 19 -6.08 16.46 0.60
CA ILE A 19 -6.73 15.26 0.09
C ILE A 19 -6.64 14.23 1.22
N ALA A 20 -7.79 13.90 1.81
CA ALA A 20 -7.88 12.82 2.77
C ALA A 20 -7.52 11.51 2.04
N GLN A 21 -6.50 10.80 2.54
CA GLN A 21 -6.09 9.53 1.97
C GLN A 21 -6.91 8.43 2.60
N THR A 22 -7.49 7.58 1.77
CA THR A 22 -8.28 6.43 2.22
C THR A 22 -7.40 5.18 2.17
N PRO A 23 -6.85 4.72 3.31
CA PRO A 23 -6.11 3.47 3.33
C PRO A 23 -7.07 2.28 3.18
N PRO A 24 -6.58 1.13 2.68
CA PRO A 24 -7.38 -0.09 2.71
C PRO A 24 -7.70 -0.48 4.17
N PRO A 25 -8.83 -1.17 4.41
CA PRO A 25 -9.22 -1.59 5.75
C PRO A 25 -8.19 -2.56 6.35
N PRO A 26 -7.99 -2.53 7.69
CA PRO A 26 -7.11 -3.48 8.34
C PRO A 26 -7.72 -4.89 8.32
N PRO A 27 -6.87 -5.94 8.34
CA PRO A 27 -7.33 -7.32 8.45
C PRO A 27 -8.19 -7.55 9.71
N PRO A 28 -9.19 -8.46 9.64
CA PRO A 28 -10.01 -8.78 10.79
C PRO A 28 -9.19 -9.47 11.89
N PRO A 29 -9.53 -9.29 13.18
CA PRO A 29 -8.74 -9.80 14.30
C PRO A 29 -8.47 -11.32 14.25
N GLU A 30 -9.43 -12.11 13.81
CA GLU A 30 -9.34 -13.57 13.68
C GLU A 30 -8.26 -14.00 12.66
N ALA A 31 -7.92 -13.16 11.70
CA ALA A 31 -6.84 -13.43 10.74
C ALA A 31 -5.45 -13.54 11.41
N LYS A 32 -5.31 -13.04 12.64
CA LYS A 32 -4.05 -13.10 13.39
C LYS A 32 -3.77 -14.48 13.99
N THR A 33 -4.79 -15.37 14.09
CA THR A 33 -4.67 -16.67 14.76
C THR A 33 -5.25 -17.83 13.97
N SER A 34 -6.26 -17.60 13.13
CA SER A 34 -6.99 -18.62 12.40
C SER A 34 -6.56 -18.72 10.95
N ALA A 35 -6.33 -19.93 10.47
CA ALA A 35 -5.70 -20.23 9.16
C ALA A 35 -6.48 -19.66 7.98
N MET A 36 -7.78 -19.95 7.87
CA MET A 36 -8.56 -19.47 6.73
C MET A 36 -8.66 -17.95 6.68
N PRO A 37 -9.05 -17.25 7.76
CA PRO A 37 -9.02 -15.79 7.81
C PRO A 37 -7.64 -15.20 7.48
N TYR A 38 -6.55 -15.81 7.96
CA TYR A 38 -5.19 -15.37 7.63
C TYR A 38 -4.89 -15.48 6.12
N VAL A 39 -5.17 -16.63 5.51
CA VAL A 39 -4.93 -16.84 4.07
C VAL A 39 -5.73 -15.86 3.23
N MET A 40 -6.99 -15.62 3.59
CA MET A 40 -7.85 -14.66 2.91
C MET A 40 -7.33 -13.22 3.06
N ALA A 41 -7.00 -12.80 4.27
CA ALA A 41 -6.52 -11.44 4.55
C ALA A 41 -5.14 -11.18 3.91
N ALA A 42 -4.21 -12.11 4.00
CA ALA A 42 -2.91 -12.00 3.34
C ALA A 42 -3.05 -11.93 1.81
N GLY A 43 -3.93 -12.76 1.24
CA GLY A 43 -4.22 -12.75 -0.20
C GLY A 43 -4.87 -11.44 -0.66
N ALA A 44 -5.84 -10.92 0.08
CA ALA A 44 -6.49 -9.64 -0.22
C ALA A 44 -5.51 -8.46 -0.14
N SER A 45 -4.64 -8.43 0.89
CA SER A 45 -3.56 -7.46 1.01
C SER A 45 -2.62 -7.53 -0.19
N ASP A 46 -2.14 -8.71 -0.57
CA ASP A 46 -1.28 -8.88 -1.75
C ASP A 46 -1.97 -8.39 -3.04
N GLN A 47 -3.28 -8.64 -3.21
CA GLN A 47 -4.04 -8.15 -4.38
C GLN A 47 -4.12 -6.63 -4.42
N PHE A 48 -4.37 -5.98 -3.27
CA PHE A 48 -4.34 -4.52 -3.20
C PHE A 48 -2.97 -3.96 -3.61
N GLU A 49 -1.88 -4.55 -3.08
CA GLU A 49 -0.52 -4.12 -3.37
C GLU A 49 -0.15 -4.29 -4.84
N ILE A 50 -0.55 -5.39 -5.46
CA ILE A 50 -0.34 -5.64 -6.89
C ILE A 50 -1.14 -4.63 -7.72
N GLN A 51 -2.43 -4.45 -7.43
CA GLN A 51 -3.31 -3.58 -8.20
C GLN A 51 -2.91 -2.10 -8.09
N SER A 52 -2.67 -1.60 -6.88
CA SER A 52 -2.23 -0.22 -6.64
C SER A 52 -0.88 0.06 -7.31
N SER A 53 0.04 -0.92 -7.27
CA SER A 53 1.35 -0.81 -7.91
C SER A 53 1.27 -0.87 -9.44
N GLN A 54 0.34 -1.63 -10.02
CA GLN A 54 0.09 -1.60 -11.47
C GLN A 54 -0.39 -0.21 -11.93
N ILE A 55 -1.24 0.44 -11.15
CA ILE A 55 -1.66 1.83 -11.41
C ILE A 55 -0.45 2.77 -11.29
N ALA A 56 0.40 2.58 -10.27
CA ALA A 56 1.60 3.39 -10.08
C ALA A 56 2.60 3.27 -11.26
N LEU A 57 2.75 2.10 -11.86
CA LEU A 57 3.57 1.93 -13.06
C LEU A 57 3.09 2.79 -14.24
N GLN A 58 1.79 3.04 -14.34
CA GLN A 58 1.18 3.78 -15.45
C GLN A 58 1.12 5.29 -15.17
N LYS A 59 0.88 5.68 -13.91
CA LYS A 59 0.51 7.06 -13.56
C LYS A 59 1.57 7.82 -12.76
N ALA A 60 2.45 7.13 -12.01
CA ALA A 60 3.43 7.80 -11.17
C ALA A 60 4.42 8.63 -12.00
N PRO A 61 4.58 9.92 -11.73
CA PRO A 61 5.55 10.77 -12.43
C PRO A 61 6.99 10.44 -12.01
N ASP A 62 7.22 10.06 -10.75
CA ASP A 62 8.56 9.77 -10.25
C ASP A 62 9.02 8.35 -10.65
N ALA A 63 10.22 8.26 -11.21
CA ALA A 63 10.85 6.99 -11.59
C ALA A 63 11.14 6.09 -10.37
N ALA A 64 11.44 6.67 -9.21
CA ALA A 64 11.66 5.91 -7.98
C ALA A 64 10.36 5.26 -7.49
N THR A 65 9.21 5.95 -7.62
CA THR A 65 7.88 5.39 -7.34
C THR A 65 7.56 4.22 -8.26
N ARG A 66 7.82 4.35 -9.57
CA ARG A 66 7.62 3.23 -10.51
C ARG A 66 8.53 2.04 -10.19
N LYS A 67 9.79 2.29 -9.82
CA LYS A 67 10.72 1.22 -9.40
C LYS A 67 10.25 0.51 -8.12
N TYR A 68 9.76 1.26 -7.15
CA TYR A 68 9.16 0.70 -5.94
C TYR A 68 7.93 -0.16 -6.28
N ALA A 69 7.01 0.34 -7.09
CA ALA A 69 5.82 -0.39 -7.54
C ALA A 69 6.18 -1.70 -8.27
N GLN A 70 7.18 -1.69 -9.15
CA GLN A 70 7.65 -2.89 -9.83
C GLN A 70 8.18 -3.94 -8.83
N MET A 71 8.91 -3.50 -7.82
CA MET A 71 9.40 -4.37 -6.75
C MET A 71 8.24 -4.98 -5.95
N LEU A 72 7.22 -4.17 -5.59
CA LEU A 72 6.04 -4.65 -4.85
C LEU A 72 5.30 -5.73 -5.64
N ILE A 73 4.99 -5.51 -6.90
CA ILE A 73 4.30 -6.52 -7.74
C ILE A 73 5.04 -7.85 -7.68
N LYS A 74 6.36 -7.84 -7.92
CA LYS A 74 7.18 -9.06 -7.90
C LYS A 74 7.18 -9.75 -6.54
N HIS A 75 7.25 -9.00 -5.45
CA HIS A 75 7.33 -9.55 -4.11
C HIS A 75 5.97 -10.09 -3.65
N HIS A 76 4.87 -9.36 -3.89
CA HIS A 76 3.53 -9.78 -3.49
C HIS A 76 3.02 -10.97 -4.30
N GLN A 77 3.40 -11.13 -5.56
CA GLN A 77 3.16 -12.38 -6.31
C GLN A 77 3.86 -13.58 -5.65
N LYS A 78 5.09 -13.40 -5.13
CA LYS A 78 5.82 -14.47 -4.45
C LYS A 78 5.24 -14.81 -3.07
N THR A 79 4.83 -13.80 -2.29
CA THR A 79 4.19 -14.01 -0.98
C THR A 79 2.85 -14.73 -1.14
N THR A 80 2.04 -14.35 -2.12
CA THR A 80 0.80 -15.05 -2.49
C THR A 80 1.08 -16.53 -2.80
N ALA A 81 2.03 -16.82 -3.67
CA ALA A 81 2.37 -18.19 -4.04
C ALA A 81 2.89 -19.00 -2.83
N ALA A 82 3.70 -18.38 -1.96
CA ALA A 82 4.21 -19.02 -0.75
C ALA A 82 3.10 -19.34 0.26
N THR A 83 2.17 -18.42 0.47
CA THR A 83 1.01 -18.59 1.36
C THR A 83 0.07 -19.66 0.84
N THR A 84 -0.23 -19.67 -0.47
CA THR A 84 -1.03 -20.71 -1.12
C THR A 84 -0.40 -22.11 -0.93
N LYS A 85 0.91 -22.23 -1.19
CA LYS A 85 1.64 -23.49 -0.96
C LYS A 85 1.63 -23.93 0.51
N ALA A 86 1.74 -22.99 1.45
CA ALA A 86 1.67 -23.28 2.87
C ALA A 86 0.26 -23.74 3.29
N ALA A 87 -0.79 -23.13 2.74
CA ALA A 87 -2.18 -23.53 2.97
C ALA A 87 -2.43 -24.97 2.48
N THR A 88 -1.95 -25.31 1.28
CA THR A 88 -2.02 -26.70 0.77
C THR A 88 -1.30 -27.69 1.70
N LYS A 89 -0.11 -27.34 2.21
CA LYS A 89 0.62 -28.17 3.19
C LYS A 89 -0.11 -28.30 4.53
N ALA A 90 -0.95 -27.35 4.88
CA ALA A 90 -1.82 -27.41 6.05
C ALA A 90 -3.13 -28.19 5.82
N GLY A 91 -3.27 -28.88 4.66
CA GLY A 91 -4.47 -29.64 4.32
C GLY A 91 -5.66 -28.78 3.86
N MET A 92 -5.44 -27.49 3.60
CA MET A 92 -6.48 -26.59 3.11
C MET A 92 -6.56 -26.65 1.58
N THR A 93 -7.75 -26.38 1.05
CA THR A 93 -7.95 -26.10 -0.38
C THR A 93 -7.86 -24.58 -0.56
N PRO A 94 -6.75 -24.03 -1.06
CA PRO A 94 -6.62 -22.59 -1.20
C PRO A 94 -7.57 -22.09 -2.29
N MET A 95 -8.30 -21.02 -1.97
CA MET A 95 -9.03 -20.25 -2.99
C MET A 95 -8.10 -19.21 -3.60
N PRO A 96 -8.35 -18.82 -4.88
CA PRO A 96 -7.66 -17.67 -5.46
C PRO A 96 -7.80 -16.45 -4.56
N PRO A 97 -6.73 -15.64 -4.36
CA PRO A 97 -6.84 -14.40 -3.61
C PRO A 97 -7.88 -13.48 -4.23
N MET A 98 -8.79 -12.97 -3.41
CA MET A 98 -9.81 -12.03 -3.84
C MET A 98 -9.46 -10.63 -3.31
N PRO A 99 -9.66 -9.57 -4.13
CA PRO A 99 -9.56 -8.20 -3.63
C PRO A 99 -10.54 -7.98 -2.47
N ASP A 100 -10.11 -7.23 -1.47
CA ASP A 100 -11.02 -6.76 -0.43
C ASP A 100 -11.95 -5.69 -1.02
N PRO A 101 -13.30 -5.87 -0.96
CA PRO A 101 -14.23 -4.83 -1.41
C PRO A 101 -14.02 -3.47 -0.73
N GLY A 102 -13.57 -3.47 0.55
CA GLY A 102 -13.23 -2.26 1.29
C GLY A 102 -12.05 -1.49 0.72
N ALA A 103 -11.16 -2.13 -0.05
CA ALA A 103 -10.05 -1.46 -0.73
C ALA A 103 -10.46 -0.72 -2.03
N ALA A 104 -11.70 -0.90 -2.50
CA ALA A 104 -12.17 -0.29 -3.75
C ALA A 104 -12.09 1.24 -3.72
N ALA A 105 -12.40 1.86 -2.58
CA ALA A 105 -12.31 3.32 -2.41
C ALA A 105 -10.86 3.81 -2.56
N SER A 106 -9.89 3.11 -1.97
CA SER A 106 -8.45 3.42 -2.08
C SER A 106 -7.97 3.33 -3.54
N ILE A 107 -8.40 2.30 -4.25
CA ILE A 107 -8.07 2.12 -5.68
C ILE A 107 -8.72 3.21 -6.53
N ALA A 108 -9.98 3.58 -6.26
CA ALA A 108 -10.66 4.66 -6.97
C ALA A 108 -9.97 6.02 -6.75
N GLU A 109 -9.58 6.33 -5.51
CA GLU A 109 -8.83 7.53 -5.16
C GLU A 109 -7.49 7.58 -5.92
N LEU A 110 -6.74 6.49 -5.95
CA LEU A 110 -5.48 6.39 -6.68
C LEU A 110 -5.66 6.60 -8.19
N ASN A 111 -6.74 6.05 -8.76
CA ASN A 111 -7.09 6.27 -10.17
C ASN A 111 -7.49 7.72 -10.46
N ALA A 112 -8.13 8.42 -9.52
CA ALA A 112 -8.55 9.80 -9.65
C ALA A 112 -7.42 10.80 -9.39
N ALA A 113 -6.32 10.38 -8.75
CA ALA A 113 -5.21 11.24 -8.39
C ALA A 113 -4.60 11.95 -9.61
N SER A 114 -4.37 13.27 -9.47
CA SER A 114 -3.64 14.06 -10.47
C SER A 114 -2.16 13.62 -10.54
N PRO A 115 -1.45 13.86 -11.64
CA PRO A 115 -0.01 13.55 -11.70
C PRO A 115 0.79 14.21 -10.57
N ALA A 116 0.42 15.44 -10.17
CA ALA A 116 1.10 16.15 -9.09
C ALA A 116 0.86 15.55 -7.69
N ASP A 117 -0.28 14.89 -7.49
CA ASP A 117 -0.67 14.31 -6.21
C ASP A 117 -0.41 12.81 -6.12
N PHE A 118 -0.16 12.15 -7.25
CA PHE A 118 -0.17 10.69 -7.36
C PHE A 118 0.76 10.02 -6.34
N ASP A 119 2.02 10.43 -6.28
CA ASP A 119 3.01 9.81 -5.40
C ASP A 119 2.63 9.98 -3.92
N ARG A 120 2.06 11.13 -3.56
CA ARG A 120 1.58 11.39 -2.20
C ARG A 120 0.39 10.49 -1.84
N VAL A 121 -0.59 10.33 -2.73
CA VAL A 121 -1.73 9.45 -2.52
C VAL A 121 -1.24 8.00 -2.42
N TYR A 122 -0.38 7.57 -3.35
CA TYR A 122 0.15 6.21 -3.38
C TYR A 122 0.87 5.85 -2.07
N TYR A 123 1.86 6.64 -1.64
CA TYR A 123 2.58 6.34 -0.39
C TYR A 123 1.73 6.53 0.85
N GLY A 124 0.75 7.43 0.84
CA GLY A 124 -0.23 7.58 1.90
C GLY A 124 -1.12 6.35 2.11
N GLN A 125 -1.35 5.57 1.06
CA GLN A 125 -2.04 4.27 1.14
C GLN A 125 -1.06 3.13 1.46
N GLN A 126 0.15 3.16 0.87
CA GLN A 126 1.16 2.10 1.06
C GLN A 126 1.66 1.98 2.50
N VAL A 127 1.88 3.10 3.19
CA VAL A 127 2.38 3.07 4.58
C VAL A 127 1.41 2.35 5.52
N PRO A 128 0.13 2.74 5.64
CA PRO A 128 -0.80 2.03 6.52
C PRO A 128 -1.10 0.60 6.06
N ALA A 129 -1.13 0.31 4.77
CA ALA A 129 -1.33 -1.04 4.26
C ALA A 129 -0.18 -1.98 4.69
N HIS A 130 1.06 -1.56 4.51
CA HIS A 130 2.22 -2.35 4.95
C HIS A 130 2.33 -2.45 6.47
N GLN A 131 1.90 -1.44 7.22
CA GLN A 131 1.82 -1.51 8.68
C GLN A 131 0.85 -2.61 9.12
N ALA A 132 -0.34 -2.64 8.52
CA ALA A 132 -1.37 -3.64 8.80
C ALA A 132 -0.92 -5.06 8.39
N ALA A 133 -0.29 -5.20 7.22
CA ALA A 133 0.27 -6.46 6.75
C ALA A 133 1.41 -6.96 7.65
N LEU A 134 2.28 -6.07 8.13
CA LEU A 134 3.35 -6.42 9.06
C LEU A 134 2.79 -6.96 10.38
N ASP A 135 1.79 -6.30 10.95
CA ASP A 135 1.11 -6.76 12.17
C ASP A 135 0.43 -8.12 11.95
N LEU A 136 -0.28 -8.30 10.83
CA LEU A 136 -0.90 -9.57 10.46
C LEU A 136 0.13 -10.71 10.44
N HIS A 137 1.21 -10.53 9.67
CA HIS A 137 2.22 -11.59 9.52
C HIS A 137 2.98 -11.86 10.82
N GLN A 138 3.32 -10.85 11.61
CA GLN A 138 3.99 -11.02 12.91
C GLN A 138 3.11 -11.77 13.90
N SER A 139 1.83 -11.38 13.99
CA SER A 139 0.87 -12.00 14.89
C SER A 139 0.63 -13.46 14.52
N TYR A 140 0.37 -13.73 13.23
CA TYR A 140 0.14 -15.11 12.79
C TYR A 140 1.41 -15.97 12.89
N ALA A 141 2.60 -15.44 12.63
CA ALA A 141 3.86 -16.16 12.82
C ALA A 141 4.08 -16.62 14.27
N SER A 142 3.56 -15.84 15.24
CA SER A 142 3.69 -16.13 16.67
C SER A 142 2.59 -17.07 17.18
N GLY A 143 1.32 -16.83 16.82
CA GLY A 143 0.15 -17.45 17.44
C GLY A 143 -0.80 -18.18 16.49
N GLY A 144 -0.49 -18.27 15.19
CA GLY A 144 -1.35 -18.93 14.21
C GLY A 144 -1.50 -20.43 14.48
N ASP A 145 -2.66 -20.97 14.16
CA ASP A 145 -3.04 -22.36 14.44
C ASP A 145 -2.32 -23.40 13.54
N GLN A 146 -1.84 -23.02 12.33
CA GLN A 146 -1.22 -23.93 11.36
C GLN A 146 0.29 -23.70 11.21
N ALA A 147 1.11 -24.69 11.53
CA ALA A 147 2.57 -24.59 11.47
C ALA A 147 3.13 -24.20 10.08
N PRO A 148 2.66 -24.79 8.95
CA PRO A 148 3.12 -24.36 7.62
C PRO A 148 2.85 -22.88 7.33
N LEU A 149 1.69 -22.37 7.76
CA LEU A 149 1.32 -20.97 7.57
C LEU A 149 2.11 -20.05 8.50
N ARG A 150 2.39 -20.45 9.77
CA ARG A 150 3.31 -19.66 10.63
C ARG A 150 4.68 -19.49 10.00
N MET A 151 5.22 -20.53 9.36
CA MET A 151 6.51 -20.45 8.66
C MET A 151 6.45 -19.49 7.47
N SER A 152 5.37 -19.53 6.68
CA SER A 152 5.14 -18.59 5.56
C SER A 152 5.03 -17.15 6.06
N ALA A 153 4.23 -16.92 7.11
CA ALA A 153 4.09 -15.61 7.75
C ALA A 153 5.44 -15.06 8.24
N LYS A 154 6.22 -15.90 8.94
CA LYS A 154 7.56 -15.54 9.43
C LYS A 154 8.49 -15.11 8.28
N ALA A 155 8.43 -15.80 7.13
CA ALA A 155 9.23 -15.45 5.96
C ALA A 155 8.77 -14.15 5.28
N ALA A 156 7.49 -13.79 5.35
CA ALA A 156 6.94 -12.54 4.80
C ALA A 156 7.35 -11.30 5.64
N VAL A 157 7.50 -11.43 6.96
CA VAL A 157 7.82 -10.32 7.87
C VAL A 157 8.99 -9.44 7.41
N PRO A 158 10.19 -9.94 7.10
CA PRO A 158 11.30 -9.10 6.68
C PRO A 158 11.03 -8.39 5.34
N ILE A 159 10.29 -9.02 4.43
CA ILE A 159 9.94 -8.46 3.12
C ILE A 159 9.01 -7.26 3.30
N VAL A 160 7.90 -7.46 4.04
CA VAL A 160 6.91 -6.40 4.30
C VAL A 160 7.52 -5.25 5.10
N ARG A 161 8.40 -5.54 6.07
CA ARG A 161 9.14 -4.52 6.82
C ARG A 161 10.02 -3.67 5.91
N GLN A 162 10.74 -4.28 4.96
CA GLN A 162 11.55 -3.56 3.99
C GLN A 162 10.68 -2.63 3.12
N HIS A 163 9.53 -3.11 2.66
CA HIS A 163 8.59 -2.30 1.88
C HIS A 163 8.11 -1.09 2.69
N LEU A 164 7.70 -1.29 3.93
CA LEU A 164 7.25 -0.23 4.84
C LEU A 164 8.33 0.85 5.02
N VAL A 165 9.57 0.45 5.30
CA VAL A 165 10.68 1.39 5.48
C VAL A 165 10.91 2.25 4.23
N VAL A 166 10.84 1.62 3.04
CA VAL A 166 10.98 2.36 1.77
C VAL A 166 9.80 3.30 1.58
N ALA A 167 8.56 2.86 1.80
CA ALA A 167 7.36 3.71 1.66
C ALA A 167 7.42 4.93 2.60
N GLN A 168 7.78 4.72 3.87
CA GLN A 168 7.94 5.80 4.85
C GLN A 168 9.00 6.81 4.43
N LYS A 169 10.14 6.32 3.93
CA LYS A 169 11.22 7.19 3.42
C LYS A 169 10.74 8.03 2.23
N MET A 170 10.06 7.40 1.28
CA MET A 170 9.55 8.10 0.09
C MET A 170 8.47 9.13 0.46
N MET A 171 7.59 8.78 1.39
CA MET A 171 6.56 9.70 1.89
C MET A 171 7.14 10.94 2.61
N ALA A 172 8.29 10.79 3.27
CA ALA A 172 8.97 11.88 3.97
C ALA A 172 9.78 12.80 3.04
N MET A 173 9.99 12.41 1.77
CA MET A 173 10.72 13.25 0.82
C MET A 173 9.84 14.41 0.30
N PRO A 174 10.41 15.60 0.02
CA PRO A 174 9.67 16.67 -0.63
C PRO A 174 9.16 16.19 -1.99
N MET A 175 7.86 16.05 -2.12
CA MET A 175 7.20 15.68 -3.38
C MET A 175 7.38 16.81 -4.40
N GLY A 176 7.82 16.48 -5.62
CA GLY A 176 7.95 17.46 -6.71
C GLY A 176 9.36 17.91 -7.07
N LYS A 177 10.39 17.40 -6.45
CA LYS A 177 11.75 17.52 -7.00
C LYS A 177 12.02 16.28 -7.86
N THR A 178 11.63 16.34 -9.15
CA THR A 178 12.22 15.47 -10.18
C THR A 178 13.73 15.62 -10.05
N SER A 179 14.43 14.54 -9.66
CA SER A 179 15.88 14.49 -9.77
C SER A 179 16.22 14.57 -11.24
N GLY A 180 16.42 15.79 -11.73
CA GLY A 180 17.11 16.02 -13.00
C GLY A 180 18.55 15.57 -12.80
N MET A 181 18.87 14.43 -13.33
CA MET A 181 20.19 14.01 -13.79
C MET A 181 20.01 13.30 -15.12
#